data_b22d1fe15393a13eea4db7ab4661914a
#
_entry.id   b22d1fe15393a13eea4db7ab4661914a
#
_cell.length_a   1.000
_cell.length_b   1.000
_cell.length_c   1.000
_cell.angle_alpha   90.00
_cell.angle_beta   90.00
_cell.angle_gamma   90.00
#
_symmetry.space_group_name_H-M   'P 1'
#
loop_
_entity.id
_entity.type
_entity.pdbx_description
1 polymer ?
#
loop_
_entity_poly.entity_id
_entity_poly.type
_entity_poly.pdbx_seq_one_letter_code
_entity_poly.pdbx_strand_id
1 'polypeptide(L)'
;MPGLGNLWRASAAETFTAQPLRGERTVDMAIIGAGFTGLSAALHAAGQGADVAVLEAETVGEGGSGRNVGLVNAGLWLPPDEVCNILGPGPGEHLNTVLAEAPTLVFDLIAQHGIACEVTRNGTLHLAHAPRAMADLQSRHAQLAARGAPVRLIDMHSTAQRTGTDRFYGALHDARAGTIQPLSYARGLARAAHDAGALICENTPVTAAEHRSGQWIITTPGGKLRARHLLIATNAYHRPITHVSRPDVPIVEYFQLATAPIGDNLAGDILAGGEGCWDTGLVMTSVRRDGAGRVILGGMGGDVTVHANWARRKLTQLFPRLAGVEIQHAWAGRIAMTHDHLPRIQRMGPGALAIFGYSGRGIGPGTVFGRAAALALLSGDHSGLPVPVVESHAEQFVTLKSLYYETGARLVHAVAARR
;
A
#
# COMPACT_ATOMS: atom_id res chain seq x y z
N MET A 1 -9.19 -22.79 -6.85
CA MET A 1 -10.00 -21.56 -6.74
C MET A 1 -9.85 -20.66 -7.98
N PRO A 2 -9.74 -21.20 -9.18
CA PRO A 2 -9.78 -20.40 -10.39
C PRO A 2 -11.18 -19.77 -10.52
N GLY A 3 -11.24 -18.48 -10.81
CA GLY A 3 -12.50 -17.75 -11.04
C GLY A 3 -13.02 -16.89 -9.88
N LEU A 4 -12.40 -16.95 -8.70
CA LEU A 4 -12.75 -16.03 -7.60
C LEU A 4 -12.14 -14.66 -7.86
N GLY A 5 -12.97 -13.61 -7.87
CA GLY A 5 -12.56 -12.25 -8.15
C GLY A 5 -11.99 -11.51 -6.94
N ASN A 6 -11.50 -10.30 -7.18
CA ASN A 6 -11.03 -9.39 -6.13
C ASN A 6 -12.24 -8.84 -5.34
N LEU A 7 -12.25 -9.08 -4.02
CA LEU A 7 -13.30 -8.56 -3.12
C LEU A 7 -13.48 -7.04 -3.25
N TRP A 8 -12.38 -6.31 -3.35
CA TRP A 8 -12.46 -4.84 -3.37
C TRP A 8 -13.19 -4.30 -4.60
N ARG A 9 -13.14 -5.02 -5.73
CA ARG A 9 -13.95 -4.67 -6.90
C ARG A 9 -15.43 -4.95 -6.70
N ALA A 10 -15.75 -6.02 -5.97
CA ALA A 10 -17.13 -6.42 -5.70
C ALA A 10 -17.79 -5.58 -4.60
N SER A 11 -17.00 -5.04 -3.66
CA SER A 11 -17.49 -4.31 -2.47
C SER A 11 -17.24 -2.81 -2.50
N ALA A 12 -16.61 -2.26 -3.54
CA ALA A 12 -16.31 -0.83 -3.59
C ALA A 12 -17.60 0.00 -3.65
N ALA A 13 -17.77 0.89 -2.68
CA ALA A 13 -18.86 1.87 -2.67
C ALA A 13 -18.58 3.07 -3.59
N GLU A 14 -17.30 3.45 -3.73
CA GLU A 14 -16.89 4.49 -4.68
C GLU A 14 -16.76 3.93 -6.08
N THR A 15 -17.28 4.67 -7.05
CA THR A 15 -17.12 4.39 -8.48
C THR A 15 -16.37 5.55 -9.15
N PHE A 16 -15.52 5.21 -10.10
CA PHE A 16 -14.85 6.21 -10.92
C PHE A 16 -14.57 5.62 -12.30
N THR A 17 -14.84 6.38 -13.34
CA THR A 17 -14.52 6.02 -14.72
C THR A 17 -14.09 7.27 -15.47
N ALA A 18 -13.06 7.14 -16.31
CA ALA A 18 -12.54 8.24 -17.10
C ALA A 18 -12.26 7.81 -18.54
N GLN A 19 -12.34 8.76 -19.47
CA GLN A 19 -12.04 8.49 -20.85
C GLN A 19 -10.52 8.41 -21.07
N PRO A 20 -10.06 7.60 -22.04
CA PRO A 20 -8.67 7.61 -22.47
C PRO A 20 -8.26 8.97 -23.01
N LEU A 21 -6.98 9.31 -22.87
CA LEU A 21 -6.40 10.50 -23.51
C LEU A 21 -6.61 10.46 -25.03
N ARG A 22 -7.09 11.56 -25.58
CA ARG A 22 -7.24 11.75 -27.03
C ARG A 22 -6.56 13.05 -27.46
N GLY A 23 -5.85 12.99 -28.61
CA GLY A 23 -5.18 14.16 -29.18
C GLY A 23 -3.96 14.63 -28.38
N GLU A 24 -3.64 15.92 -28.53
CA GLU A 24 -2.51 16.54 -27.82
C GLU A 24 -3.02 17.51 -26.75
N ARG A 25 -2.35 17.53 -25.60
CA ARG A 25 -2.64 18.45 -24.50
C ARG A 25 -1.35 18.92 -23.82
N THR A 26 -1.37 20.14 -23.29
CA THR A 26 -0.30 20.68 -22.45
C THR A 26 -0.82 20.90 -21.05
N VAL A 27 -0.04 20.51 -20.04
CA VAL A 27 -0.34 20.65 -18.62
C VAL A 27 0.90 21.12 -17.86
N ASP A 28 0.74 21.52 -16.61
CA ASP A 28 1.87 21.83 -15.73
C ASP A 28 2.56 20.56 -15.25
N MET A 29 1.77 19.56 -14.86
CA MET A 29 2.29 18.30 -14.31
C MET A 29 1.59 17.10 -14.95
N ALA A 30 2.39 16.16 -15.44
CA ALA A 30 1.96 14.82 -15.83
C ALA A 30 2.28 13.81 -14.73
N ILE A 31 1.35 12.90 -14.45
CA ILE A 31 1.50 11.84 -13.46
C ILE A 31 1.21 10.50 -14.14
N ILE A 32 2.12 9.53 -14.02
CA ILE A 32 1.95 8.18 -14.58
C ILE A 32 1.61 7.23 -13.44
N GLY A 33 0.38 6.70 -13.49
CA GLY A 33 -0.19 5.76 -12.51
C GLY A 33 -1.22 6.39 -11.59
N ALA A 34 -2.43 5.83 -11.56
CA ALA A 34 -3.55 6.25 -10.72
C ALA A 34 -3.72 5.33 -9.50
N GLY A 35 -2.62 5.11 -8.76
CA GLY A 35 -2.61 4.55 -7.41
C GLY A 35 -2.65 5.67 -6.35
N PHE A 36 -2.52 5.31 -5.06
CA PHE A 36 -2.55 6.28 -3.95
C PHE A 36 -1.56 7.43 -4.14
N THR A 37 -0.33 7.15 -4.57
CA THR A 37 0.71 8.16 -4.77
C THR A 37 0.33 9.15 -5.87
N GLY A 38 -0.05 8.63 -7.05
CA GLY A 38 -0.38 9.51 -8.19
C GLY A 38 -1.64 10.32 -7.93
N LEU A 39 -2.66 9.72 -7.32
CA LEU A 39 -3.93 10.40 -7.03
C LEU A 39 -3.79 11.45 -5.91
N SER A 40 -3.02 11.13 -4.87
CA SER A 40 -2.69 12.13 -3.84
C SER A 40 -1.89 13.29 -4.42
N ALA A 41 -0.92 13.00 -5.32
CA ALA A 41 -0.17 14.05 -6.02
C ALA A 41 -1.10 14.92 -6.87
N ALA A 42 -2.00 14.30 -7.65
CA ALA A 42 -2.95 15.02 -8.50
C ALA A 42 -3.88 15.93 -7.70
N LEU A 43 -4.46 15.40 -6.61
CA LEU A 43 -5.34 16.16 -5.73
C LEU A 43 -4.66 17.41 -5.15
N HIS A 44 -3.43 17.23 -4.63
CA HIS A 44 -2.73 18.36 -4.00
C HIS A 44 -2.18 19.36 -5.04
N ALA A 45 -1.72 18.90 -6.20
CA ALA A 45 -1.27 19.79 -7.26
C ALA A 45 -2.42 20.60 -7.86
N ALA A 46 -3.56 19.96 -8.17
CA ALA A 46 -4.75 20.66 -8.66
C ALA A 46 -5.30 21.63 -7.59
N GLY A 47 -5.26 21.25 -6.30
CA GLY A 47 -5.61 22.13 -5.20
C GLY A 47 -4.72 23.38 -5.06
N GLN A 48 -3.51 23.37 -5.64
CA GLN A 48 -2.63 24.54 -5.79
C GLN A 48 -2.89 25.33 -7.08
N GLY A 49 -3.88 24.95 -7.88
CA GLY A 49 -4.23 25.60 -9.15
C GLY A 49 -3.40 25.17 -10.34
N ALA A 50 -2.59 24.10 -10.22
CA ALA A 50 -1.84 23.56 -11.36
C ALA A 50 -2.75 22.78 -12.32
N ASP A 51 -2.50 22.88 -13.63
CA ASP A 51 -3.11 21.99 -14.62
C ASP A 51 -2.42 20.62 -14.57
N VAL A 52 -3.15 19.58 -14.20
CA VAL A 52 -2.61 18.25 -13.93
C VAL A 52 -3.30 17.18 -14.74
N ALA A 53 -2.53 16.25 -15.31
CA ALA A 53 -3.06 15.07 -15.95
C ALA A 53 -2.47 13.79 -15.36
N VAL A 54 -3.34 12.83 -15.02
CA VAL A 54 -2.98 11.48 -14.58
C VAL A 54 -3.26 10.49 -15.72
N LEU A 55 -2.26 9.70 -16.07
CA LEU A 55 -2.34 8.67 -17.11
C LEU A 55 -2.24 7.29 -16.44
N GLU A 56 -3.36 6.54 -16.46
CA GLU A 56 -3.46 5.19 -15.94
C GLU A 56 -3.59 4.18 -17.08
N ALA A 57 -2.75 3.16 -17.04
CA ALA A 57 -2.72 2.16 -18.10
C ALA A 57 -3.97 1.28 -18.16
N GLU A 58 -4.61 1.07 -17.02
CA GLU A 58 -5.83 0.27 -16.86
C GLU A 58 -6.95 1.15 -16.27
N THR A 59 -7.45 0.76 -15.10
CA THR A 59 -8.45 1.51 -14.33
C THR A 59 -7.86 2.05 -13.03
N VAL A 60 -8.44 3.09 -12.47
CA VAL A 60 -8.03 3.67 -11.19
C VAL A 60 -7.92 2.58 -10.11
N GLY A 61 -6.77 2.54 -9.46
CA GLY A 61 -6.49 1.60 -8.39
C GLY A 61 -6.25 0.15 -8.83
N GLU A 62 -6.08 -0.14 -10.11
CA GLU A 62 -5.89 -1.51 -10.65
C GLU A 62 -4.73 -2.26 -10.01
N GLY A 63 -3.63 -1.56 -9.71
CA GLY A 63 -2.43 -2.11 -9.11
C GLY A 63 -2.56 -2.40 -7.61
N GLY A 64 -1.46 -2.23 -6.87
CA GLY A 64 -1.39 -2.49 -5.41
C GLY A 64 -2.41 -1.71 -4.59
N SER A 65 -2.84 -0.54 -5.06
CA SER A 65 -3.83 0.30 -4.36
C SER A 65 -5.20 -0.36 -4.23
N GLY A 66 -5.64 -1.14 -5.21
CA GLY A 66 -6.91 -1.87 -5.15
C GLY A 66 -6.75 -3.36 -4.84
N ARG A 67 -5.58 -3.81 -4.35
CA ARG A 67 -5.30 -5.22 -4.07
C ARG A 67 -4.76 -5.48 -2.67
N ASN A 68 -4.29 -4.44 -1.96
CA ASN A 68 -3.74 -4.56 -0.61
C ASN A 68 -4.82 -4.91 0.43
N VAL A 69 -4.40 -5.24 1.65
CA VAL A 69 -5.32 -5.68 2.71
C VAL A 69 -6.13 -4.54 3.34
N GLY A 70 -5.81 -3.29 3.06
CA GLY A 70 -6.54 -2.12 3.58
C GLY A 70 -6.15 -1.69 4.99
N LEU A 71 -4.90 -1.94 5.43
CA LEU A 71 -4.38 -1.50 6.72
C LEU A 71 -3.69 -0.14 6.58
N VAL A 72 -4.24 0.88 7.22
CA VAL A 72 -3.65 2.22 7.31
C VAL A 72 -2.75 2.26 8.53
N ASN A 73 -1.48 1.91 8.34
CA ASN A 73 -0.50 1.86 9.44
C ASN A 73 0.33 3.14 9.50
N ALA A 74 0.78 3.52 10.70
CA ALA A 74 1.82 4.51 10.91
C ALA A 74 3.22 3.89 10.75
N GLY A 75 4.17 4.65 10.20
CA GLY A 75 5.57 4.22 10.04
C GLY A 75 5.78 3.12 8.98
N LEU A 76 6.92 2.47 9.06
CA LEU A 76 7.37 1.41 8.16
C LEU A 76 7.41 0.04 8.85
N TRP A 77 7.83 -0.99 8.10
CA TRP A 77 8.16 -2.30 8.65
C TRP A 77 9.31 -2.24 9.64
N LEU A 78 10.31 -1.41 9.34
CA LEU A 78 11.47 -1.19 10.18
C LEU A 78 11.06 -0.49 11.49
N PRO A 79 11.72 -0.82 12.61
CA PRO A 79 11.65 0.00 13.80
C PRO A 79 12.22 1.40 13.54
N PRO A 80 11.77 2.45 14.24
CA PRO A 80 12.24 3.82 14.02
C PRO A 80 13.75 4.02 14.11
N ASP A 81 14.42 3.36 15.04
CA ASP A 81 15.87 3.47 15.21
C ASP A 81 16.62 2.88 14.02
N GLU A 82 16.11 1.80 13.42
CA GLU A 82 16.71 1.20 12.23
C GLU A 82 16.58 2.11 11.02
N VAL A 83 15.47 2.84 10.90
CA VAL A 83 15.30 3.88 9.87
C VAL A 83 16.38 4.96 10.02
N CYS A 84 16.67 5.38 11.26
CA CYS A 84 17.73 6.35 11.55
C CYS A 84 19.14 5.78 11.31
N ASN A 85 19.36 4.51 11.60
CA ASN A 85 20.63 3.83 11.32
C ASN A 85 20.95 3.80 9.82
N ILE A 86 19.93 3.58 8.97
CA ILE A 86 20.11 3.49 7.52
C ILE A 86 20.23 4.87 6.86
N LEU A 87 19.36 5.81 7.22
CA LEU A 87 19.28 7.14 6.57
C LEU A 87 20.15 8.21 7.24
N GLY A 88 20.68 7.92 8.43
CA GLY A 88 21.24 8.92 9.33
C GLY A 88 20.17 9.57 10.22
N PRO A 89 20.57 10.18 11.35
CA PRO A 89 19.65 10.67 12.39
C PRO A 89 18.68 11.73 11.86
N GLY A 90 19.12 12.69 11.08
CA GLY A 90 18.28 13.77 10.56
C GLY A 90 17.20 13.27 9.57
N PRO A 91 17.60 12.71 8.42
CA PRO A 91 16.64 12.18 7.45
C PRO A 91 15.78 11.03 7.98
N GLY A 92 16.35 10.17 8.87
CA GLY A 92 15.62 9.07 9.48
C GLY A 92 14.51 9.54 10.41
N GLU A 93 14.77 10.52 11.30
CA GLU A 93 13.74 11.09 12.16
C GLU A 93 12.71 11.91 11.37
N HIS A 94 13.14 12.60 10.31
CA HIS A 94 12.19 13.25 9.41
C HIS A 94 11.20 12.25 8.79
N LEU A 95 11.70 11.13 8.25
CA LEU A 95 10.84 10.08 7.70
C LEU A 95 9.93 9.47 8.78
N ASN A 96 10.46 9.18 9.97
CA ASN A 96 9.68 8.65 11.09
C ASN A 96 8.54 9.59 11.46
N THR A 97 8.80 10.89 11.58
CA THR A 97 7.81 11.93 11.90
C THR A 97 6.74 12.03 10.83
N VAL A 98 7.15 12.15 9.57
CA VAL A 98 6.22 12.26 8.43
C VAL A 98 5.31 11.03 8.33
N LEU A 99 5.83 9.83 8.54
CA LEU A 99 5.05 8.61 8.46
C LEU A 99 4.27 8.29 9.75
N ALA A 100 4.62 8.89 10.88
CA ALA A 100 3.78 8.86 12.08
C ALA A 100 2.43 9.53 11.83
N GLU A 101 2.41 10.62 11.06
CA GLU A 101 1.22 11.41 10.71
C GLU A 101 0.50 10.89 9.46
N ALA A 102 1.05 9.91 8.76
CA ALA A 102 0.47 9.42 7.51
C ALA A 102 -0.97 8.89 7.65
N PRO A 103 -1.35 8.15 8.72
CA PRO A 103 -2.74 7.76 8.92
C PRO A 103 -3.69 8.96 9.09
N THR A 104 -3.28 9.99 9.82
CA THR A 104 -4.06 11.22 10.00
C THR A 104 -4.35 11.84 8.64
N LEU A 105 -3.35 12.03 7.78
CA LEU A 105 -3.57 12.56 6.43
C LEU A 105 -4.57 11.71 5.63
N VAL A 106 -4.46 10.38 5.68
CA VAL A 106 -5.39 9.48 4.98
C VAL A 106 -6.82 9.69 5.47
N PHE A 107 -7.03 9.68 6.79
CA PHE A 107 -8.37 9.82 7.36
C PHE A 107 -8.95 11.23 7.19
N ASP A 108 -8.12 12.25 7.21
CA ASP A 108 -8.55 13.64 6.96
C ASP A 108 -8.99 13.81 5.50
N LEU A 109 -8.26 13.27 4.53
CA LEU A 109 -8.69 13.27 3.14
C LEU A 109 -10.01 12.52 2.93
N ILE A 110 -10.18 11.38 3.60
CA ILE A 110 -11.44 10.64 3.57
C ILE A 110 -12.59 11.49 4.11
N ALA A 111 -12.40 12.14 5.25
CA ALA A 111 -13.42 12.98 5.86
C ALA A 111 -13.70 14.24 5.02
N GLN A 112 -12.65 14.94 4.57
CA GLN A 112 -12.75 16.18 3.80
C GLN A 112 -13.49 15.98 2.48
N HIS A 113 -13.24 14.85 1.79
CA HIS A 113 -13.82 14.58 0.48
C HIS A 113 -14.99 13.59 0.51
N GLY A 114 -15.47 13.21 1.70
CA GLY A 114 -16.60 12.31 1.87
C GLY A 114 -16.41 10.96 1.18
N ILE A 115 -15.19 10.37 1.29
CA ILE A 115 -14.87 9.13 0.58
C ILE A 115 -15.51 7.93 1.29
N ALA A 116 -16.38 7.21 0.58
CA ALA A 116 -17.09 6.04 1.11
C ALA A 116 -16.21 4.77 1.02
N CYS A 117 -15.34 4.54 2.02
CA CYS A 117 -14.36 3.44 2.00
C CYS A 117 -14.30 2.61 3.29
N GLU A 118 -15.41 2.40 3.96
CA GLU A 118 -15.53 1.52 5.15
C GLU A 118 -14.44 1.80 6.20
N VAL A 119 -14.32 3.04 6.66
CA VAL A 119 -13.29 3.46 7.62
C VAL A 119 -13.51 2.86 8.99
N THR A 120 -12.46 2.24 9.55
CA THR A 120 -12.38 1.89 10.97
C THR A 120 -11.11 2.49 11.57
N ARG A 121 -11.24 3.29 12.63
CA ARG A 121 -10.13 4.00 13.31
C ARG A 121 -9.83 3.43 14.70
N ASN A 122 -9.93 2.11 14.86
CA ASN A 122 -9.72 1.41 16.15
C ASN A 122 -8.28 0.92 16.32
N GLY A 123 -7.37 1.40 15.48
CA GLY A 123 -5.97 0.98 15.49
C GLY A 123 -5.71 -0.28 14.68
N THR A 124 -4.48 -0.76 14.79
CA THR A 124 -4.04 -2.05 14.26
C THR A 124 -3.24 -2.82 15.30
N LEU A 125 -3.20 -4.14 15.16
CA LEU A 125 -2.49 -5.05 16.06
C LEU A 125 -1.33 -5.72 15.32
N HIS A 126 -0.11 -5.50 15.80
CA HIS A 126 1.05 -6.30 15.39
C HIS A 126 1.20 -7.46 16.36
N LEU A 127 0.93 -8.67 15.89
CA LEU A 127 0.70 -9.87 16.72
C LEU A 127 1.99 -10.69 16.88
N ALA A 128 2.34 -11.06 18.10
CA ALA A 128 3.47 -11.96 18.38
C ALA A 128 3.07 -13.41 18.09
N HIS A 129 3.58 -13.98 16.97
CA HIS A 129 3.30 -15.38 16.59
C HIS A 129 4.03 -16.43 17.44
N ALA A 130 5.04 -16.00 18.21
CA ALA A 130 5.86 -16.85 19.07
C ALA A 130 6.30 -16.07 20.32
N PRO A 131 6.67 -16.74 21.45
CA PRO A 131 7.10 -16.05 22.67
C PRO A 131 8.26 -15.06 22.44
N ARG A 132 9.26 -15.45 21.66
CA ARG A 132 10.42 -14.62 21.33
C ARG A 132 10.06 -13.32 20.61
N ALA A 133 8.97 -13.33 19.85
CA ALA A 133 8.53 -12.15 19.11
C ALA A 133 8.01 -11.02 20.02
N MET A 134 7.66 -11.33 21.28
CA MET A 134 7.31 -10.29 22.25
C MET A 134 8.48 -9.35 22.56
N ALA A 135 9.72 -9.84 22.57
CA ALA A 135 10.90 -8.99 22.78
C ALA A 135 11.04 -7.95 21.64
N ASP A 136 10.79 -8.38 20.40
CA ASP A 136 10.81 -7.46 19.24
C ASP A 136 9.72 -6.39 19.33
N LEU A 137 8.50 -6.79 19.78
CA LEU A 137 7.40 -5.86 19.99
C LEU A 137 7.66 -4.91 21.17
N GLN A 138 8.30 -5.37 22.24
CA GLN A 138 8.72 -4.53 23.37
C GLN A 138 9.74 -3.47 22.93
N SER A 139 10.76 -3.89 22.17
CA SER A 139 11.75 -2.95 21.61
C SER A 139 11.09 -1.91 20.70
N ARG A 140 10.23 -2.34 19.79
CA ARG A 140 9.47 -1.44 18.91
C ARG A 140 8.58 -0.48 19.70
N HIS A 141 7.88 -0.98 20.73
CA HIS A 141 7.07 -0.17 21.63
C HIS A 141 7.90 0.92 22.30
N ALA A 142 9.05 0.58 22.87
CA ALA A 142 9.92 1.54 23.55
C ALA A 142 10.36 2.67 22.60
N GLN A 143 10.78 2.32 21.36
CA GLN A 143 11.20 3.29 20.35
C GLN A 143 10.06 4.23 19.91
N LEU A 144 8.86 3.66 19.70
CA LEU A 144 7.68 4.43 19.30
C LEU A 144 7.18 5.33 20.45
N ALA A 145 7.13 4.80 21.67
CA ALA A 145 6.71 5.54 22.87
C ALA A 145 7.67 6.71 23.18
N ALA A 146 8.98 6.51 23.01
CA ALA A 146 9.97 7.57 23.13
C ALA A 146 9.76 8.73 22.14
N ARG A 147 9.08 8.46 21.00
CA ARG A 147 8.68 9.46 20.00
C ARG A 147 7.24 9.96 20.19
N GLY A 148 6.63 9.69 21.34
CA GLY A 148 5.27 10.15 21.67
C GLY A 148 4.13 9.42 20.98
N ALA A 149 4.39 8.27 20.32
CA ALA A 149 3.35 7.52 19.65
C ALA A 149 2.37 6.88 20.65
N PRO A 150 1.05 6.92 20.42
CA PRO A 150 0.03 6.33 21.30
C PRO A 150 -0.06 4.81 21.06
N VAL A 151 1.01 4.11 21.40
CA VAL A 151 1.13 2.66 21.26
C VAL A 151 1.03 1.97 22.60
N ARG A 152 0.52 0.73 22.61
CA ARG A 152 0.37 -0.09 23.82
C ARG A 152 0.76 -1.53 23.56
N LEU A 153 1.54 -2.11 24.46
CA LEU A 153 1.71 -3.56 24.53
C LEU A 153 0.45 -4.19 25.15
N ILE A 154 -0.02 -5.25 24.54
CA ILE A 154 -1.19 -6.00 24.96
C ILE A 154 -0.72 -7.43 25.27
N ASP A 155 -1.11 -7.94 26.44
CA ASP A 155 -0.81 -9.30 26.85
C ASP A 155 -1.58 -10.36 26.03
N MET A 156 -1.25 -11.61 26.23
CA MET A 156 -1.85 -12.75 25.53
C MET A 156 -3.38 -12.83 25.74
N HIS A 157 -3.85 -12.63 26.96
CA HIS A 157 -5.27 -12.72 27.31
C HIS A 157 -6.08 -11.62 26.62
N SER A 158 -5.65 -10.37 26.75
CA SER A 158 -6.28 -9.21 26.10
C SER A 158 -6.18 -9.29 24.58
N THR A 159 -5.08 -9.85 24.04
CA THR A 159 -4.95 -10.10 22.60
C THR A 159 -5.98 -11.13 22.12
N ALA A 160 -6.17 -12.23 22.87
CA ALA A 160 -7.17 -13.24 22.54
C ALA A 160 -8.60 -12.65 22.56
N GLN A 161 -8.92 -11.78 23.52
CA GLN A 161 -10.22 -11.11 23.58
C GLN A 161 -10.46 -10.20 22.35
N ARG A 162 -9.44 -9.48 21.90
CA ARG A 162 -9.56 -8.56 20.75
C ARG A 162 -9.57 -9.26 19.40
N THR A 163 -8.81 -10.35 19.27
CA THR A 163 -8.68 -11.08 18.01
C THR A 163 -9.69 -12.21 17.83
N GLY A 164 -10.23 -12.74 18.95
CA GLY A 164 -11.09 -13.92 18.94
C GLY A 164 -10.30 -15.23 18.76
N THR A 165 -8.99 -15.21 19.02
CA THR A 165 -8.10 -16.39 18.94
C THR A 165 -7.00 -16.33 19.99
N ASP A 166 -6.63 -17.48 20.56
CA ASP A 166 -5.57 -17.67 21.56
C ASP A 166 -4.18 -18.00 20.95
N ARG A 167 -4.04 -17.85 19.64
CA ARG A 167 -2.84 -18.27 18.90
C ARG A 167 -1.68 -17.28 18.96
N PHE A 168 -1.82 -16.16 19.64
CA PHE A 168 -0.81 -15.11 19.73
C PHE A 168 -0.39 -14.86 21.17
N TYR A 169 0.88 -14.56 21.37
CA TYR A 169 1.50 -14.39 22.70
C TYR A 169 1.37 -12.95 23.23
N GLY A 170 0.75 -12.08 22.47
CA GLY A 170 0.53 -10.69 22.76
C GLY A 170 0.54 -9.86 21.49
N ALA A 171 0.39 -8.55 21.63
CA ALA A 171 0.36 -7.63 20.50
C ALA A 171 0.95 -6.26 20.86
N LEU A 172 1.35 -5.51 19.83
CA LEU A 172 1.54 -4.07 19.88
C LEU A 172 0.36 -3.40 19.16
N HIS A 173 -0.42 -2.64 19.88
CA HIS A 173 -1.52 -1.84 19.38
C HIS A 173 -1.03 -0.43 19.06
N ASP A 174 -1.32 0.06 17.85
CA ASP A 174 -1.08 1.45 17.43
C ASP A 174 -2.42 2.13 17.18
N ALA A 175 -2.78 3.07 18.05
CA ALA A 175 -4.08 3.75 18.00
C ALA A 175 -4.22 4.75 16.83
N ARG A 176 -3.11 5.15 16.19
CA ARG A 176 -3.13 6.05 15.02
C ARG A 176 -3.67 5.36 13.77
N ALA A 177 -3.51 4.04 13.73
CA ALA A 177 -3.81 3.21 12.60
C ALA A 177 -5.31 2.89 12.47
N GLY A 178 -5.67 2.20 11.38
CA GLY A 178 -7.03 1.72 11.15
C GLY A 178 -7.14 0.90 9.87
N THR A 179 -8.36 0.69 9.41
CA THR A 179 -8.63 -0.05 8.18
C THR A 179 -9.55 0.71 7.23
N ILE A 180 -9.40 0.45 5.94
CA ILE A 180 -10.25 1.00 4.89
C ILE A 180 -10.54 -0.05 3.81
N GLN A 181 -11.54 0.18 2.99
CA GLN A 181 -11.71 -0.48 1.70
C GLN A 181 -10.79 0.23 0.68
N PRO A 182 -9.67 -0.40 0.26
CA PRO A 182 -8.59 0.35 -0.38
C PRO A 182 -8.91 0.80 -1.82
N LEU A 183 -9.72 0.05 -2.57
CA LEU A 183 -10.11 0.47 -3.92
C LEU A 183 -11.09 1.64 -3.88
N SER A 184 -12.02 1.65 -2.93
CA SER A 184 -12.88 2.82 -2.71
C SER A 184 -12.06 4.05 -2.34
N TYR A 185 -11.04 3.92 -1.49
CA TYR A 185 -10.15 5.04 -1.18
C TYR A 185 -9.45 5.57 -2.43
N ALA A 186 -8.90 4.70 -3.29
CA ALA A 186 -8.29 5.13 -4.55
C ALA A 186 -9.27 5.84 -5.47
N ARG A 187 -10.48 5.29 -5.65
CA ARG A 187 -11.53 5.91 -6.50
C ARG A 187 -12.05 7.22 -5.93
N GLY A 188 -12.21 7.30 -4.61
CA GLY A 188 -12.58 8.55 -3.93
C GLY A 188 -11.52 9.64 -4.07
N LEU A 189 -10.21 9.29 -3.98
CA LEU A 189 -9.13 10.21 -4.30
C LEU A 189 -9.18 10.67 -5.77
N ALA A 190 -9.48 9.76 -6.70
CA ALA A 190 -9.60 10.11 -8.12
C ALA A 190 -10.75 11.09 -8.35
N ARG A 191 -11.92 10.85 -7.75
CA ARG A 191 -13.05 11.76 -7.77
C ARG A 191 -12.66 13.12 -7.19
N ALA A 192 -12.05 13.15 -6.01
CA ALA A 192 -11.62 14.39 -5.37
C ALA A 192 -10.60 15.18 -6.21
N ALA A 193 -9.62 14.49 -6.83
CA ALA A 193 -8.66 15.12 -7.74
C ALA A 193 -9.34 15.67 -9.01
N HIS A 194 -10.28 14.94 -9.57
CA HIS A 194 -11.08 15.37 -10.71
C HIS A 194 -11.92 16.61 -10.38
N ASP A 195 -12.59 16.61 -9.25
CA ASP A 195 -13.40 17.73 -8.75
C ASP A 195 -12.52 18.98 -8.50
N ALA A 196 -11.25 18.78 -8.12
CA ALA A 196 -10.26 19.85 -7.99
C ALA A 196 -9.68 20.32 -9.34
N GLY A 197 -10.08 19.74 -10.48
CA GLY A 197 -9.68 20.14 -11.82
C GLY A 197 -8.62 19.24 -12.49
N ALA A 198 -8.15 18.17 -11.84
CA ALA A 198 -7.22 17.26 -12.50
C ALA A 198 -7.89 16.44 -13.61
N LEU A 199 -7.24 16.33 -14.77
CA LEU A 199 -7.62 15.40 -15.82
C LEU A 199 -7.14 13.99 -15.45
N ILE A 200 -8.05 13.04 -15.33
CA ILE A 200 -7.69 11.64 -15.14
C ILE A 200 -8.04 10.86 -16.40
N CYS A 201 -7.10 10.06 -16.92
CA CYS A 201 -7.29 9.24 -18.11
C CYS A 201 -7.02 7.78 -17.75
N GLU A 202 -8.05 6.93 -17.86
CA GLU A 202 -7.94 5.48 -17.76
C GLU A 202 -7.64 4.86 -19.13
N ASN A 203 -7.24 3.58 -19.15
CA ASN A 203 -6.90 2.85 -20.39
C ASN A 203 -5.92 3.63 -21.28
N THR A 204 -4.99 4.31 -20.63
CA THR A 204 -4.02 5.23 -21.26
C THR A 204 -2.59 4.81 -20.92
N PRO A 205 -2.09 3.69 -21.44
CA PRO A 205 -0.72 3.26 -21.21
C PRO A 205 0.27 4.24 -21.83
N VAL A 206 1.22 4.72 -21.01
CA VAL A 206 2.34 5.51 -21.52
C VAL A 206 3.35 4.58 -22.17
N THR A 207 3.74 4.86 -23.40
CA THR A 207 4.69 4.07 -24.20
C THR A 207 6.07 4.70 -24.28
N ALA A 208 6.15 6.03 -24.21
CA ALA A 208 7.42 6.76 -24.17
C ALA A 208 7.27 8.07 -23.39
N ALA A 209 8.35 8.51 -22.76
CA ALA A 209 8.44 9.83 -22.15
C ALA A 209 9.87 10.36 -22.32
N GLU A 210 10.00 11.54 -22.91
CA GLU A 210 11.29 12.17 -23.19
C GLU A 210 11.27 13.65 -22.84
N HIS A 211 12.40 14.16 -22.35
CA HIS A 211 12.54 15.59 -22.08
C HIS A 211 13.16 16.29 -23.28
N ARG A 212 12.42 17.21 -23.90
CA ARG A 212 12.87 18.04 -25.03
C ARG A 212 12.43 19.49 -24.86
N SER A 213 13.33 20.41 -25.17
CA SER A 213 13.04 21.87 -25.18
C SER A 213 12.35 22.35 -23.90
N GLY A 214 12.82 21.87 -22.70
CA GLY A 214 12.30 22.29 -21.41
C GLY A 214 10.99 21.63 -20.97
N GLN A 215 10.46 20.68 -21.73
CA GLN A 215 9.22 19.97 -21.42
C GLN A 215 9.37 18.45 -21.56
N TRP A 216 8.60 17.72 -20.80
CA TRP A 216 8.37 16.30 -20.99
C TRP A 216 7.31 16.07 -22.07
N ILE A 217 7.62 15.21 -23.03
CA ILE A 217 6.71 14.75 -24.06
C ILE A 217 6.36 13.31 -23.74
N ILE A 218 5.13 13.07 -23.32
CA ILE A 218 4.62 11.76 -22.92
C ILE A 218 3.72 11.23 -24.05
N THR A 219 4.06 10.07 -24.59
CA THR A 219 3.36 9.43 -25.71
C THR A 219 2.49 8.29 -25.24
N THR A 220 1.26 8.24 -25.71
CA THR A 220 0.28 7.17 -25.51
C THR A 220 -0.31 6.74 -26.85
N PRO A 221 -0.98 5.59 -26.96
CA PRO A 221 -1.65 5.19 -28.20
C PRO A 221 -2.74 6.17 -28.67
N GLY A 222 -3.37 6.91 -27.74
CA GLY A 222 -4.47 7.83 -28.04
C GLY A 222 -4.04 9.28 -28.27
N GLY A 223 -2.80 9.66 -27.93
CA GLY A 223 -2.36 11.03 -28.02
C GLY A 223 -1.05 11.32 -27.30
N LYS A 224 -0.73 12.60 -27.18
CA LYS A 224 0.48 13.09 -26.53
C LYS A 224 0.16 14.12 -25.45
N LEU A 225 0.91 14.05 -24.36
CA LEU A 225 0.86 15.03 -23.29
C LEU A 225 2.19 15.76 -23.20
N ARG A 226 2.15 17.09 -23.11
CA ARG A 226 3.32 17.94 -22.83
C ARG A 226 3.22 18.43 -21.39
N ALA A 227 4.29 18.35 -20.61
CA ALA A 227 4.28 18.78 -19.22
C ALA A 227 5.61 19.40 -18.81
N ARG A 228 5.58 20.38 -17.91
CA ARG A 228 6.79 20.92 -17.28
C ARG A 228 7.37 19.94 -16.25
N HIS A 229 6.47 19.24 -15.53
CA HIS A 229 6.84 18.31 -14.47
C HIS A 229 6.29 16.92 -14.76
N LEU A 230 7.04 15.89 -14.34
CA LEU A 230 6.65 14.49 -14.49
C LEU A 230 6.80 13.75 -13.15
N LEU A 231 5.74 13.07 -12.71
CA LEU A 231 5.78 12.14 -11.60
C LEU A 231 5.48 10.72 -12.07
N ILE A 232 6.38 9.78 -11.81
CA ILE A 232 6.20 8.36 -12.08
C ILE A 232 5.80 7.67 -10.77
N ALA A 233 4.55 7.24 -10.66
CA ALA A 233 3.93 6.67 -9.45
C ALA A 233 3.46 5.22 -9.66
N THR A 234 4.15 4.45 -10.49
CA THR A 234 3.75 3.12 -10.94
C THR A 234 4.21 1.99 -10.02
N ASN A 235 5.21 2.23 -9.16
CA ASN A 235 5.75 1.28 -8.19
C ASN A 235 5.93 -0.15 -8.77
N ALA A 236 5.36 -1.19 -8.15
CA ALA A 236 5.46 -2.60 -8.56
C ALA A 236 4.75 -2.93 -9.91
N TYR A 237 3.99 -2.02 -10.45
CA TYR A 237 3.20 -2.18 -11.68
C TYR A 237 3.77 -1.37 -12.85
N HIS A 238 5.02 -0.96 -12.74
CA HIS A 238 5.70 -0.24 -13.81
C HIS A 238 5.76 -1.08 -15.09
N ARG A 239 5.35 -0.47 -16.22
CA ARG A 239 5.49 -1.02 -17.57
C ARG A 239 6.67 -0.37 -18.27
N PRO A 240 7.29 -1.03 -19.26
CA PRO A 240 8.36 -0.40 -20.04
C PRO A 240 7.89 0.89 -20.68
N ILE A 241 8.62 1.97 -20.45
CA ILE A 241 8.41 3.30 -21.05
C ILE A 241 9.72 3.66 -21.76
N THR A 242 9.68 3.86 -23.08
CA THR A 242 10.85 4.22 -23.86
C THR A 242 11.43 5.55 -23.34
N HIS A 243 12.75 5.64 -23.23
CA HIS A 243 13.52 6.76 -22.68
C HIS A 243 13.37 7.00 -21.17
N VAL A 244 12.71 6.10 -20.44
CA VAL A 244 12.62 6.16 -18.98
C VAL A 244 13.23 4.88 -18.39
N SER A 245 14.18 5.02 -17.50
CA SER A 245 14.74 3.89 -16.81
C SER A 245 13.72 3.29 -15.84
N ARG A 246 13.58 1.98 -15.85
CA ARG A 246 12.76 1.27 -14.86
C ARG A 246 13.47 1.28 -13.51
N PRO A 247 12.75 1.54 -12.40
CA PRO A 247 13.28 1.23 -11.07
C PRO A 247 13.59 -0.28 -10.97
N ASP A 248 14.84 -0.62 -10.67
CA ASP A 248 15.29 -2.01 -10.61
C ASP A 248 15.28 -2.50 -9.17
N VAL A 249 14.13 -3.02 -8.75
CA VAL A 249 13.87 -3.56 -7.39
C VAL A 249 13.17 -4.89 -7.47
N PRO A 250 13.42 -5.82 -6.51
CA PRO A 250 12.71 -7.09 -6.41
C PRO A 250 11.19 -6.90 -6.33
N ILE A 251 10.47 -7.74 -7.05
CA ILE A 251 9.02 -7.82 -6.96
C ILE A 251 8.66 -9.06 -6.14
N VAL A 252 7.88 -8.83 -5.09
CA VAL A 252 7.34 -9.87 -4.21
C VAL A 252 5.83 -9.93 -4.41
N GLU A 253 5.32 -11.12 -4.57
CA GLU A 253 3.89 -11.35 -4.71
C GLU A 253 3.25 -11.68 -3.37
N TYR A 254 2.00 -11.27 -3.22
CA TYR A 254 1.15 -11.62 -2.07
C TYR A 254 -0.25 -11.99 -2.56
N PHE A 255 -0.97 -12.74 -1.76
CA PHE A 255 -2.36 -13.08 -2.03
C PHE A 255 -3.27 -12.73 -0.85
N GLN A 256 -4.56 -12.64 -1.13
CA GLN A 256 -5.63 -12.43 -0.16
C GLN A 256 -6.76 -13.43 -0.46
N LEU A 257 -7.39 -13.91 0.60
CA LEU A 257 -8.64 -14.67 0.56
C LEU A 257 -9.69 -13.96 1.40
N ALA A 258 -10.95 -13.99 0.98
CA ALA A 258 -12.06 -13.54 1.81
C ALA A 258 -13.16 -14.59 1.87
N THR A 259 -13.67 -14.81 3.08
CA THR A 259 -14.80 -15.71 3.32
C THR A 259 -16.11 -15.15 2.75
N ALA A 260 -17.15 -15.95 2.68
CA ALA A 260 -18.51 -15.45 2.71
C ALA A 260 -18.71 -14.56 3.96
N PRO A 261 -19.69 -13.64 3.96
CA PRO A 261 -20.10 -12.95 5.17
C PRO A 261 -20.41 -13.98 6.27
N ILE A 262 -19.75 -13.85 7.43
CA ILE A 262 -20.03 -14.70 8.57
C ILE A 262 -21.12 -14.04 9.41
N GLY A 263 -22.23 -14.76 9.62
CA GLY A 263 -23.31 -14.27 10.47
C GLY A 263 -22.87 -14.13 11.92
N ASP A 264 -23.63 -13.39 12.72
CA ASP A 264 -23.29 -13.06 14.11
C ASP A 264 -22.97 -14.28 14.98
N ASN A 265 -23.63 -15.41 14.74
CA ASN A 265 -23.37 -16.67 15.46
C ASN A 265 -21.95 -17.22 15.25
N LEU A 266 -21.33 -16.97 14.09
CA LEU A 266 -19.97 -17.38 13.78
C LEU A 266 -18.96 -16.24 14.00
N ALA A 267 -19.39 -15.01 13.82
CA ALA A 267 -18.57 -13.82 13.99
C ALA A 267 -18.12 -13.68 15.45
N GLY A 268 -19.07 -13.72 16.39
CA GLY A 268 -18.77 -13.60 17.81
C GLY A 268 -17.77 -12.50 18.10
N ASP A 269 -16.69 -12.92 18.72
CA ASP A 269 -15.54 -12.09 19.09
C ASP A 269 -14.43 -11.99 18.01
N ILE A 270 -14.60 -12.61 16.82
CA ILE A 270 -13.59 -12.55 15.76
C ILE A 270 -13.41 -11.10 15.30
N LEU A 271 -12.29 -10.49 15.70
CA LEU A 271 -11.94 -9.11 15.35
C LEU A 271 -13.11 -8.14 15.56
N ALA A 272 -13.81 -8.28 16.69
CA ALA A 272 -15.04 -7.53 16.96
C ALA A 272 -14.83 -6.01 17.01
N GLY A 273 -13.62 -5.55 17.37
CA GLY A 273 -13.24 -4.14 17.36
C GLY A 273 -12.91 -3.61 15.97
N GLY A 274 -12.85 -4.47 14.93
CA GLY A 274 -12.54 -4.07 13.56
C GLY A 274 -11.08 -3.68 13.33
N GLU A 275 -10.17 -3.99 14.26
CA GLU A 275 -8.74 -3.76 14.06
C GLU A 275 -8.22 -4.63 12.92
N GLY A 276 -7.32 -4.06 12.13
CA GLY A 276 -6.52 -4.83 11.20
C GLY A 276 -5.31 -5.44 11.90
N CYS A 277 -4.97 -6.69 11.58
CA CYS A 277 -3.90 -7.42 12.21
C CYS A 277 -2.86 -7.92 11.22
N TRP A 278 -1.60 -7.99 11.65
CA TRP A 278 -0.54 -8.74 10.98
C TRP A 278 0.39 -9.36 12.04
N ASP A 279 1.02 -10.49 11.71
CA ASP A 279 1.89 -11.17 12.66
C ASP A 279 3.39 -10.90 12.41
N THR A 280 4.22 -11.27 13.38
CA THR A 280 5.68 -11.19 13.35
C THR A 280 6.34 -12.38 12.62
N GLY A 281 5.57 -13.20 11.89
CA GLY A 281 6.10 -14.34 11.15
C GLY A 281 7.01 -13.93 10.01
N LEU A 282 8.03 -14.75 9.70
CA LEU A 282 8.92 -14.52 8.56
C LEU A 282 8.13 -14.44 7.24
N VAL A 283 7.16 -15.33 7.06
CA VAL A 283 6.12 -15.24 6.05
C VAL A 283 4.87 -14.73 6.74
N MET A 284 4.77 -13.41 6.78
CA MET A 284 3.74 -12.69 7.52
C MET A 284 2.33 -13.05 7.05
N THR A 285 1.44 -13.17 8.02
CA THR A 285 0.00 -13.29 7.80
C THR A 285 -0.69 -11.99 8.23
N SER A 286 -1.59 -11.50 7.40
CA SER A 286 -2.52 -10.42 7.76
C SER A 286 -3.93 -10.95 7.90
N VAL A 287 -4.71 -10.40 8.83
CA VAL A 287 -6.11 -10.74 9.00
C VAL A 287 -6.92 -9.51 9.41
N ARG A 288 -8.11 -9.36 8.83
CA ARG A 288 -9.10 -8.36 9.22
C ARG A 288 -10.52 -8.83 8.92
N ARG A 289 -11.50 -8.13 9.47
CA ARG A 289 -12.92 -8.26 9.09
C ARG A 289 -13.38 -7.01 8.36
N ASP A 290 -14.15 -7.15 7.27
CA ASP A 290 -14.78 -6.03 6.59
C ASP A 290 -16.15 -5.67 7.18
N GLY A 291 -16.75 -4.57 6.70
CA GLY A 291 -18.05 -4.10 7.16
C GLY A 291 -19.21 -5.06 6.89
N ALA A 292 -19.07 -5.97 5.91
CA ALA A 292 -20.05 -7.00 5.62
C ALA A 292 -19.86 -8.28 6.45
N GLY A 293 -18.87 -8.32 7.35
CA GLY A 293 -18.58 -9.46 8.20
C GLY A 293 -17.74 -10.55 7.54
N ARG A 294 -17.05 -10.28 6.42
CA ARG A 294 -16.11 -11.24 5.82
C ARG A 294 -14.79 -11.21 6.57
N VAL A 295 -14.20 -12.37 6.81
CA VAL A 295 -12.82 -12.48 7.29
C VAL A 295 -11.89 -12.53 6.08
N ILE A 296 -10.95 -11.59 6.04
CA ILE A 296 -9.95 -11.46 4.98
C ILE A 296 -8.62 -11.91 5.56
N LEU A 297 -7.98 -12.88 4.93
CA LEU A 297 -6.68 -13.41 5.32
C LEU A 297 -5.71 -13.26 4.17
N GLY A 298 -4.55 -12.67 4.43
CA GLY A 298 -3.48 -12.46 3.45
C GLY A 298 -2.18 -13.12 3.85
N GLY A 299 -1.37 -13.44 2.85
CA GLY A 299 -0.04 -14.00 3.02
C GLY A 299 0.86 -13.71 1.81
N MET A 300 2.15 -14.04 1.95
CA MET A 300 3.12 -13.93 0.86
C MET A 300 2.88 -15.05 -0.17
N GLY A 301 3.16 -14.75 -1.45
CA GLY A 301 3.04 -15.67 -2.57
C GLY A 301 2.02 -15.22 -3.63
N GLY A 302 2.27 -15.54 -4.91
CA GLY A 302 1.49 -15.01 -6.03
C GLY A 302 0.34 -15.89 -6.48
N ASP A 303 0.57 -17.18 -6.54
CA ASP A 303 -0.44 -18.13 -7.02
C ASP A 303 -1.41 -18.52 -5.90
N VAL A 304 -2.58 -17.88 -5.91
CA VAL A 304 -3.64 -18.15 -4.94
C VAL A 304 -4.00 -19.64 -4.88
N THR A 305 -3.93 -20.37 -5.99
CA THR A 305 -4.31 -21.81 -6.05
C THR A 305 -3.31 -22.66 -5.28
N VAL A 306 -2.03 -22.35 -5.36
CA VAL A 306 -0.95 -23.02 -4.62
C VAL A 306 -1.09 -22.81 -3.11
N HIS A 307 -1.47 -21.59 -2.71
CA HIS A 307 -1.52 -21.21 -1.30
C HIS A 307 -2.89 -21.40 -0.63
N ALA A 308 -3.92 -21.74 -1.40
CA ALA A 308 -5.30 -21.85 -0.93
C ALA A 308 -5.48 -22.85 0.23
N ASN A 309 -4.83 -24.02 0.13
CA ASN A 309 -4.92 -25.04 1.18
C ASN A 309 -4.23 -24.61 2.47
N TRP A 310 -3.10 -23.93 2.37
CA TRP A 310 -2.44 -23.33 3.52
C TRP A 310 -3.32 -22.25 4.17
N ALA A 311 -3.86 -21.35 3.37
CA ALA A 311 -4.67 -20.25 3.87
C ALA A 311 -5.96 -20.73 4.56
N ARG A 312 -6.63 -21.76 4.01
CA ARG A 312 -7.78 -22.40 4.67
C ARG A 312 -7.39 -23.01 6.01
N ARG A 313 -6.27 -23.73 6.06
CA ARG A 313 -5.77 -24.31 7.33
C ARG A 313 -5.40 -23.21 8.32
N LYS A 314 -4.70 -22.16 7.88
CA LYS A 314 -4.34 -21.04 8.75
C LYS A 314 -5.60 -20.35 9.29
N LEU A 315 -6.62 -20.13 8.46
CA LEU A 315 -7.90 -19.56 8.89
C LEU A 315 -8.57 -20.46 9.95
N THR A 316 -8.62 -21.78 9.72
CA THR A 316 -9.17 -22.75 10.68
C THR A 316 -8.34 -22.85 11.96
N GLN A 317 -7.01 -22.73 11.88
CA GLN A 317 -6.13 -22.71 13.05
C GLN A 317 -6.36 -21.46 13.92
N LEU A 318 -6.52 -20.30 13.26
CA LEU A 318 -6.82 -19.06 13.96
C LEU A 318 -8.25 -19.06 14.53
N PHE A 319 -9.21 -19.51 13.75
CA PHE A 319 -10.63 -19.47 14.07
C PHE A 319 -11.29 -20.83 13.77
N PRO A 320 -11.22 -21.81 14.70
CA PRO A 320 -11.76 -23.16 14.47
C PRO A 320 -13.23 -23.19 14.06
N ARG A 321 -14.02 -22.23 14.54
CA ARG A 321 -15.45 -22.09 14.16
C ARG A 321 -15.67 -21.71 12.68
N LEU A 322 -14.64 -21.24 11.97
CA LEU A 322 -14.71 -20.97 10.53
C LEU A 322 -14.29 -22.18 9.68
N ALA A 323 -14.12 -23.35 10.28
CA ALA A 323 -13.88 -24.57 9.53
C ALA A 323 -15.04 -24.82 8.55
N GLY A 324 -14.72 -24.98 7.26
CA GLY A 324 -15.74 -25.22 6.23
C GLY A 324 -16.45 -23.96 5.70
N VAL A 325 -16.20 -22.77 6.24
CA VAL A 325 -16.75 -21.54 5.68
C VAL A 325 -16.27 -21.34 4.23
N GLU A 326 -17.20 -20.97 3.37
CA GLU A 326 -16.92 -20.73 1.96
C GLU A 326 -15.95 -19.57 1.76
N ILE A 327 -14.97 -19.73 0.88
CA ILE A 327 -14.14 -18.63 0.37
C ILE A 327 -14.78 -18.12 -0.91
N GLN A 328 -15.26 -16.87 -0.89
CA GLN A 328 -15.94 -16.25 -2.02
C GLN A 328 -15.03 -15.40 -2.89
N HIS A 329 -13.93 -14.90 -2.34
CA HIS A 329 -12.99 -14.05 -3.08
C HIS A 329 -11.56 -14.51 -2.85
N ALA A 330 -10.76 -14.38 -3.92
CA ALA A 330 -9.33 -14.67 -3.88
C ALA A 330 -8.61 -13.82 -4.95
N TRP A 331 -7.55 -13.11 -4.55
CA TRP A 331 -6.79 -12.27 -5.47
C TRP A 331 -5.34 -12.15 -5.03
N ALA A 332 -4.50 -11.72 -5.95
CA ALA A 332 -3.08 -11.49 -5.70
C ALA A 332 -2.67 -10.06 -6.08
N GLY A 333 -1.55 -9.63 -5.56
CA GLY A 333 -0.94 -8.36 -5.88
C GLY A 333 0.59 -8.42 -5.80
N ARG A 334 1.25 -7.32 -6.16
CA ARG A 334 2.70 -7.22 -6.23
C ARG A 334 3.21 -6.08 -5.34
N ILE A 335 4.36 -6.29 -4.73
CA ILE A 335 5.08 -5.34 -3.89
C ILE A 335 6.45 -5.11 -4.50
N ALA A 336 6.82 -3.86 -4.76
CA ALA A 336 8.21 -3.47 -5.00
C ALA A 336 8.90 -3.38 -3.64
N MET A 337 9.90 -4.22 -3.42
CA MET A 337 10.59 -4.36 -2.14
C MET A 337 12.04 -3.95 -2.29
N THR A 338 12.42 -2.85 -1.67
CA THR A 338 13.83 -2.45 -1.57
C THR A 338 14.57 -3.34 -0.57
N HIS A 339 15.86 -3.52 -0.74
CA HIS A 339 16.67 -4.40 0.12
C HIS A 339 16.67 -3.98 1.60
N ASP A 340 16.52 -2.69 1.84
CA ASP A 340 16.47 -2.07 3.18
C ASP A 340 15.04 -1.67 3.60
N HIS A 341 14.02 -2.07 2.85
CA HIS A 341 12.60 -1.78 3.09
C HIS A 341 12.23 -0.30 3.16
N LEU A 342 13.11 0.60 2.70
CA LEU A 342 12.84 2.04 2.65
C LEU A 342 12.31 2.47 1.28
N PRO A 343 11.31 3.37 1.22
CA PRO A 343 10.86 3.95 -0.04
C PRO A 343 11.94 4.86 -0.65
N ARG A 344 11.88 5.02 -1.97
CA ARG A 344 12.81 5.84 -2.75
C ARG A 344 12.08 6.92 -3.51
N ILE A 345 12.70 8.08 -3.59
CA ILE A 345 12.39 9.15 -4.54
C ILE A 345 13.60 9.29 -5.45
N GLN A 346 13.46 8.97 -6.73
CA GLN A 346 14.54 9.01 -7.71
C GLN A 346 14.32 10.13 -8.71
N ARG A 347 15.39 10.86 -9.03
CA ARG A 347 15.40 11.85 -10.12
C ARG A 347 15.36 11.14 -11.47
N MET A 348 14.41 11.52 -12.31
CA MET A 348 14.26 10.93 -13.65
C MET A 348 14.68 11.88 -14.77
N GLY A 349 15.12 13.07 -14.41
CA GLY A 349 15.51 14.14 -15.32
C GLY A 349 15.06 15.52 -14.79
N PRO A 350 15.16 16.58 -15.60
CA PRO A 350 14.73 17.91 -15.20
C PRO A 350 13.25 17.94 -14.83
N GLY A 351 12.92 18.38 -13.60
CA GLY A 351 11.55 18.46 -13.13
C GLY A 351 10.80 17.11 -13.08
N ALA A 352 11.52 15.98 -12.95
CA ALA A 352 10.90 14.66 -12.94
C ALA A 352 11.38 13.79 -11.77
N LEU A 353 10.41 13.14 -11.11
CA LEU A 353 10.64 12.21 -10.00
C LEU A 353 9.92 10.87 -10.23
N ALA A 354 10.50 9.78 -9.73
CA ALA A 354 9.85 8.48 -9.59
C ALA A 354 9.79 8.09 -8.12
N ILE A 355 8.68 7.50 -7.69
CA ILE A 355 8.49 7.03 -6.30
C ILE A 355 8.15 5.55 -6.31
N PHE A 356 8.92 4.76 -5.54
CA PHE A 356 8.76 3.31 -5.48
C PHE A 356 9.32 2.71 -4.17
N GLY A 357 9.09 1.40 -3.99
CA GLY A 357 9.75 0.64 -2.92
C GLY A 357 9.08 0.76 -1.55
N TYR A 358 7.75 0.89 -1.49
CA TYR A 358 7.03 0.95 -0.20
C TYR A 358 7.07 -0.34 0.62
N SER A 359 7.61 -1.42 0.05
CA SER A 359 7.88 -2.70 0.75
C SER A 359 6.67 -3.24 1.52
N GLY A 360 5.45 -3.10 0.95
CA GLY A 360 4.20 -3.61 1.53
C GLY A 360 3.43 -2.61 2.43
N ARG A 361 3.97 -1.43 2.70
CA ARG A 361 3.26 -0.35 3.41
C ARG A 361 3.00 0.84 2.48
N GLY A 362 1.91 0.78 1.69
CA GLY A 362 1.69 1.72 0.59
C GLY A 362 0.52 2.69 0.76
N ILE A 363 -0.39 2.54 1.75
CA ILE A 363 -1.53 3.46 1.89
C ILE A 363 -1.07 4.80 2.44
N GLY A 364 -0.62 4.85 3.68
CA GLY A 364 -0.13 6.07 4.32
C GLY A 364 1.08 6.66 3.60
N PRO A 365 2.18 5.90 3.44
CA PRO A 365 3.35 6.39 2.70
C PRO A 365 3.03 6.85 1.28
N GLY A 366 2.26 6.09 0.50
CA GLY A 366 1.88 6.50 -0.86
C GLY A 366 1.12 7.82 -0.90
N THR A 367 0.21 8.04 0.04
CA THR A 367 -0.56 9.28 0.15
C THR A 367 0.36 10.47 0.49
N VAL A 368 1.24 10.31 1.49
CA VAL A 368 2.17 11.37 1.94
C VAL A 368 3.21 11.69 0.87
N PHE A 369 3.84 10.67 0.29
CA PHE A 369 4.86 10.85 -0.74
C PHE A 369 4.29 11.50 -2.00
N GLY A 370 3.05 11.15 -2.38
CA GLY A 370 2.36 11.78 -3.51
C GLY A 370 2.17 13.28 -3.28
N ARG A 371 1.64 13.67 -2.13
CA ARG A 371 1.49 15.08 -1.74
C ARG A 371 2.84 15.81 -1.77
N ALA A 372 3.84 15.26 -1.09
CA ALA A 372 5.14 15.90 -0.97
C ALA A 372 5.84 16.08 -2.33
N ALA A 373 5.78 15.06 -3.20
CA ALA A 373 6.38 15.14 -4.53
C ALA A 373 5.68 16.15 -5.44
N ALA A 374 4.35 16.26 -5.38
CA ALA A 374 3.61 17.25 -6.14
C ALA A 374 4.03 18.68 -5.74
N LEU A 375 4.06 18.96 -4.45
CA LEU A 375 4.46 20.27 -3.93
C LEU A 375 5.93 20.60 -4.27
N ALA A 376 6.83 19.61 -4.13
CA ALA A 376 8.24 19.76 -4.45
C ALA A 376 8.48 20.03 -5.95
N LEU A 377 7.78 19.32 -6.83
CA LEU A 377 7.90 19.55 -8.29
C LEU A 377 7.38 20.93 -8.71
N LEU A 378 6.26 21.38 -8.13
CA LEU A 378 5.68 22.69 -8.48
C LEU A 378 6.50 23.86 -7.93
N SER A 379 7.01 23.75 -6.71
CA SER A 379 7.79 24.83 -6.07
C SER A 379 9.28 24.83 -6.44
N GLY A 380 9.82 23.68 -6.86
CA GLY A 380 11.27 23.45 -7.00
C GLY A 380 11.99 23.24 -5.66
N ASP A 381 11.29 23.30 -4.52
CA ASP A 381 11.84 23.06 -3.20
C ASP A 381 11.64 21.58 -2.78
N HIS A 382 12.74 20.87 -2.59
CA HIS A 382 12.75 19.46 -2.21
C HIS A 382 12.92 19.22 -0.71
N SER A 383 13.00 20.27 0.11
CA SER A 383 13.22 20.17 1.56
C SER A 383 12.09 19.45 2.31
N GLY A 384 10.86 19.53 1.79
CA GLY A 384 9.68 18.84 2.32
C GLY A 384 9.49 17.38 1.88
N LEU A 385 10.42 16.82 1.11
CA LEU A 385 10.33 15.41 0.69
C LEU A 385 10.63 14.47 1.86
N PRO A 386 9.86 13.37 2.02
CA PRO A 386 10.02 12.44 3.15
C PRO A 386 11.38 11.74 3.22
N VAL A 387 12.05 11.57 2.08
CA VAL A 387 13.39 10.99 1.96
C VAL A 387 14.21 11.80 0.97
N PRO A 388 15.56 11.78 1.09
CA PRO A 388 16.42 12.40 0.08
C PRO A 388 16.19 11.85 -1.33
N VAL A 389 16.32 12.71 -2.33
CA VAL A 389 16.27 12.30 -3.74
C VAL A 389 17.57 11.61 -4.10
N VAL A 390 17.47 10.42 -4.71
CA VAL A 390 18.61 9.70 -5.26
C VAL A 390 18.70 9.91 -6.78
N GLU A 391 19.89 9.98 -7.33
CA GLU A 391 20.11 10.14 -8.78
C GLU A 391 19.89 8.84 -9.55
N SER A 392 20.17 7.70 -8.93
CA SER A 392 19.93 6.37 -9.48
C SER A 392 19.66 5.37 -8.38
N HIS A 393 18.90 4.32 -8.70
CA HIS A 393 18.71 3.18 -7.82
C HIS A 393 18.71 1.90 -8.66
N ALA A 394 19.61 0.99 -8.32
CA ALA A 394 19.66 -0.33 -8.91
C ALA A 394 20.04 -1.34 -7.82
N GLU A 395 19.31 -2.42 -7.73
CA GLU A 395 19.63 -3.51 -6.82
C GLU A 395 20.30 -4.67 -7.55
N GLN A 396 21.23 -5.31 -6.88
CA GLN A 396 21.88 -6.50 -7.42
C GLN A 396 20.98 -7.73 -7.28
N PHE A 397 21.05 -8.62 -8.27
CA PHE A 397 20.37 -9.92 -8.26
C PHE A 397 18.85 -9.83 -8.10
N VAL A 398 18.20 -8.82 -8.68
CA VAL A 398 16.75 -8.57 -8.55
C VAL A 398 15.91 -9.80 -8.88
N THR A 399 16.17 -10.46 -10.01
CA THR A 399 15.45 -11.67 -10.42
C THR A 399 15.66 -12.82 -9.45
N LEU A 400 16.87 -13.01 -8.95
CA LEU A 400 17.20 -14.08 -7.99
C LEU A 400 16.53 -13.83 -6.64
N LYS A 401 16.55 -12.59 -6.16
CA LYS A 401 15.84 -12.19 -4.93
C LYS A 401 14.35 -12.40 -5.06
N SER A 402 13.72 -11.99 -6.16
CA SER A 402 12.30 -12.22 -6.40
C SER A 402 11.95 -13.72 -6.38
N LEU A 403 12.76 -14.56 -7.03
CA LEU A 403 12.60 -16.02 -7.01
C LEU A 403 12.80 -16.60 -5.59
N TYR A 404 13.78 -16.09 -4.83
CA TYR A 404 14.01 -16.50 -3.45
C TYR A 404 12.81 -16.23 -2.56
N TYR A 405 12.21 -15.04 -2.64
CA TYR A 405 10.99 -14.71 -1.87
C TYR A 405 9.81 -15.62 -2.22
N GLU A 406 9.59 -15.86 -3.52
CA GLU A 406 8.50 -16.73 -3.97
C GLU A 406 8.72 -18.19 -3.56
N THR A 407 9.92 -18.72 -3.78
CA THR A 407 10.26 -20.09 -3.40
C THR A 407 10.24 -20.28 -1.88
N GLY A 408 10.75 -19.28 -1.12
CA GLY A 408 10.69 -19.27 0.33
C GLY A 408 9.27 -19.30 0.87
N ALA A 409 8.37 -18.49 0.32
CA ALA A 409 6.95 -18.51 0.69
C ALA A 409 6.30 -19.88 0.41
N ARG A 410 6.55 -20.46 -0.77
CA ARG A 410 6.06 -21.82 -1.13
C ARG A 410 6.54 -22.90 -0.17
N LEU A 411 7.83 -22.90 0.17
CA LEU A 411 8.41 -23.88 1.09
C LEU A 411 7.85 -23.74 2.51
N VAL A 412 7.78 -22.52 3.05
CA VAL A 412 7.21 -22.27 4.38
C VAL A 412 5.76 -22.69 4.43
N HIS A 413 4.96 -22.37 3.43
CA HIS A 413 3.55 -22.78 3.35
C HIS A 413 3.40 -24.30 3.20
N ALA A 414 4.25 -24.97 2.43
CA ALA A 414 4.21 -26.42 2.27
C ALA A 414 4.60 -27.16 3.56
N VAL A 415 5.59 -26.66 4.31
CA VAL A 415 6.01 -27.23 5.60
C VAL A 415 4.97 -26.98 6.67
N ALA A 416 4.46 -25.75 6.79
CA ALA A 416 3.40 -25.40 7.72
C ALA A 416 2.07 -26.12 7.40
N ALA A 417 1.90 -26.57 6.17
CA ALA A 417 0.76 -27.34 5.73
C ALA A 417 0.82 -28.84 6.16
N ARG A 418 2.00 -29.33 6.57
CA ARG A 418 2.20 -30.72 7.02
C ARG A 418 2.17 -30.88 8.54
N ARG A 419 2.20 -29.79 9.27
CA ARG A 419 2.07 -29.72 10.75
C ARG A 419 0.68 -29.24 11.14
#